data_8b7e2249b323ce6f6b2598795a69f175
#
_entry.id   8b7e2249b323ce6f6b2598795a69f175
#
_cell.length_a   1.000
_cell.length_b   1.000
_cell.length_c   1.000
_cell.angle_alpha   90.00
_cell.angle_beta   90.00
_cell.angle_gamma   90.00
#
_symmetry.space_group_name_H-M   'P 1'
#
loop_
_entity.id
_entity.type
_entity.pdbx_description
1 polymer ?
#
loop_
_entity_poly.entity_id
_entity_poly.type
_entity_poly.pdbx_seq_one_letter_code
_entity_poly.pdbx_strand_id
1 'polypeptide(L)'
;GLTAQESAAKEALEEAGARGTVDNHSLGSYSQEKWGATTQVEVYPMHVKELIPEEDWEETHRGRQWLPAEKAIDKLKQPALGPMIRALSGRLKAD
;
A
#
# COMPACT_ATOMS: atom_id res chain seq x y z
N GLY A 1 19.12 9.06 4.46
CA GLY A 1 17.91 8.65 3.73
C GLY A 1 16.90 7.95 4.60
N LEU A 2 15.73 7.71 4.03
CA LEU A 2 14.66 7.02 4.72
C LEU A 2 14.83 5.51 4.64
N THR A 3 14.38 4.79 5.67
CA THR A 3 14.28 3.34 5.58
C THR A 3 13.16 2.98 4.60
N ALA A 4 13.07 1.71 4.21
CA ALA A 4 11.99 1.25 3.34
C ALA A 4 10.62 1.50 3.98
N GLN A 5 10.49 1.24 5.28
CA GLN A 5 9.24 1.47 6.01
C GLN A 5 8.91 2.95 6.11
N GLU A 6 9.90 3.79 6.35
CA GLU A 6 9.68 5.24 6.39
C GLU A 6 9.24 5.79 5.04
N SER A 7 9.85 5.30 3.96
CA SER A 7 9.45 5.67 2.60
C SER A 7 8.02 5.24 2.30
N ALA A 8 7.65 4.01 2.69
CA ALA A 8 6.30 3.51 2.50
C ALA A 8 5.28 4.35 3.27
N ALA A 9 5.60 4.72 4.51
CA ALA A 9 4.73 5.56 5.33
C ALA A 9 4.55 6.94 4.72
N LYS A 10 5.62 7.52 4.18
CA LYS A 10 5.56 8.82 3.54
C LYS A 10 4.69 8.78 2.28
N GLU A 11 4.85 7.75 1.46
CA GLU A 11 4.05 7.57 0.25
C GLU A 11 2.58 7.36 0.57
N ALA A 12 2.27 6.59 1.62
CA ALA A 12 0.89 6.37 2.04
C ALA A 12 0.23 7.68 2.47
N LEU A 13 0.98 8.53 3.18
CA LEU A 13 0.46 9.84 3.57
C LEU A 13 0.21 10.73 2.36
N GLU A 14 1.16 10.78 1.44
CA GLU A 14 1.05 11.62 0.25
C GLU A 14 -0.01 11.11 -0.73
N GLU A 15 0.02 9.83 -1.05
CA GLU A 15 -0.80 9.26 -2.12
C GLU A 15 -2.20 8.82 -1.67
N ALA A 16 -2.38 8.49 -0.41
CA ALA A 16 -3.66 8.00 0.10
C ALA A 16 -4.19 8.80 1.30
N GLY A 17 -3.42 9.75 1.80
CA GLY A 17 -3.82 10.51 2.98
C GLY A 17 -3.98 9.63 4.21
N ALA A 18 -3.17 8.59 4.33
CA ALA A 18 -3.26 7.62 5.42
C ALA A 18 -2.04 7.66 6.32
N ARG A 19 -2.27 7.63 7.62
CA ARG A 19 -1.23 7.51 8.64
C ARG A 19 -1.44 6.25 9.45
N GLY A 20 -0.35 5.63 9.86
CA GLY A 20 -0.44 4.42 10.67
C GLY A 20 0.91 3.79 10.88
N THR A 21 0.89 2.51 11.22
CA THR A 21 2.10 1.74 11.47
C THR A 21 2.38 0.81 10.29
N VAL A 22 3.55 0.95 9.69
CA VAL A 22 4.01 0.06 8.63
C VAL A 22 4.68 -1.15 9.27
N ASP A 23 4.27 -2.35 8.86
CA ASP A 23 4.85 -3.59 9.37
C ASP A 23 6.31 -3.70 8.92
N ASN A 24 7.14 -4.33 9.75
CA ASN A 24 8.55 -4.57 9.42
C ASN A 24 8.73 -5.68 8.40
N HIS A 25 7.74 -6.53 8.21
CA HIS A 25 7.81 -7.67 7.31
C HIS A 25 7.08 -7.37 6.01
N SER A 26 7.82 -7.30 4.90
CA SER A 26 7.20 -7.06 3.61
C SER A 26 6.30 -8.23 3.21
N LEU A 27 5.31 -7.93 2.38
CA LEU A 27 4.45 -8.96 1.79
C LEU A 27 5.11 -9.61 0.57
N GLY A 28 6.14 -9.00 0.05
CA GLY A 28 6.85 -9.45 -1.13
C GLY A 28 7.30 -8.28 -1.99
N SER A 29 7.78 -8.58 -3.17
CA SER A 29 8.21 -7.55 -4.10
C SER A 29 7.80 -7.90 -5.53
N TYR A 30 7.81 -6.90 -6.39
CA TYR A 30 7.58 -7.11 -7.82
C TYR A 30 8.47 -6.15 -8.61
N SER A 31 8.70 -6.46 -9.88
CA SER A 31 9.48 -5.63 -10.77
C SER A 31 8.57 -4.69 -11.54
N GLN A 32 8.98 -3.45 -11.67
CA GLN A 32 8.25 -2.45 -12.43
C GLN A 32 9.21 -1.78 -13.40
N GLU A 33 8.82 -1.68 -14.66
CA GLU A 33 9.59 -0.94 -15.64
C GLU A 33 9.09 0.49 -15.69
N LYS A 34 10.01 1.42 -15.58
CA LYS A 34 9.68 2.84 -15.59
C LYS A 34 10.86 3.60 -16.20
N TRP A 35 10.58 4.41 -17.21
CA TRP A 35 11.58 5.23 -17.88
C TRP A 35 12.74 4.41 -18.47
N GLY A 36 12.44 3.20 -18.96
CA GLY A 36 13.47 2.33 -19.53
C GLY A 36 14.33 1.60 -18.52
N ALA A 37 14.04 1.73 -17.25
CA ALA A 37 14.76 1.04 -16.19
C ALA A 37 13.83 0.12 -15.40
N THR A 38 14.38 -1.00 -14.91
CA THR A 38 13.64 -1.94 -14.07
C THR A 38 13.86 -1.57 -12.60
N THR A 39 12.78 -1.36 -11.87
CA THR A 39 12.81 -1.03 -10.45
C THR A 39 12.13 -2.14 -9.67
N GLN A 40 12.74 -2.53 -8.54
CA GLN A 40 12.16 -3.49 -7.62
C GLN A 40 11.32 -2.74 -6.59
N VAL A 41 10.04 -3.13 -6.48
CA VAL A 41 9.11 -2.49 -5.53
C VAL A 41 8.81 -3.46 -4.41
N GLU A 42 9.15 -3.10 -3.18
CA GLU A 42 8.80 -3.87 -2.00
C GLU A 42 7.48 -3.40 -1.43
N VAL A 43 6.62 -4.35 -1.05
CA VAL A 43 5.27 -4.06 -0.59
C VAL A 43 5.15 -4.34 0.90
N TYR A 44 4.72 -3.35 1.66
CA TYR A 44 4.55 -3.47 3.11
C TYR A 44 3.09 -3.26 3.50
N PRO A 45 2.57 -4.04 4.44
CA PRO A 45 1.24 -3.76 4.99
C PRO A 45 1.31 -2.60 5.98
N MET A 46 0.24 -1.84 6.06
CA MET A 46 0.12 -0.74 7.00
C MET A 46 -1.18 -0.86 7.78
N HIS A 47 -1.07 -0.77 9.11
CA HIS A 47 -2.26 -0.62 9.96
C HIS A 47 -2.62 0.87 9.98
N VAL A 48 -3.65 1.24 9.26
CA VAL A 48 -4.08 2.64 9.16
C VAL A 48 -4.78 3.04 10.45
N LYS A 49 -4.29 4.10 11.07
CA LYS A 49 -4.85 4.63 12.33
C LYS A 49 -5.60 5.93 12.13
N GLU A 50 -5.26 6.67 11.08
CA GLU A 50 -5.85 7.97 10.82
C GLU A 50 -5.93 8.23 9.32
N LEU A 51 -7.03 8.83 8.88
CA LEU A 51 -7.17 9.31 7.52
C LEU A 51 -7.20 10.82 7.54
N ILE A 52 -6.37 11.43 6.69
CA ILE A 52 -6.37 12.88 6.54
C ILE A 52 -7.68 13.28 5.85
N PRO A 53 -8.40 14.28 6.36
CA PRO A 53 -9.62 14.78 5.69
C PRO A 53 -9.33 15.15 4.24
N GLU A 54 -10.30 14.92 3.36
CA GLU A 54 -10.10 15.17 1.94
C GLU A 54 -9.64 16.59 1.64
N GLU A 55 -10.14 17.58 2.36
CA GLU A 55 -9.75 18.97 2.16
C GLU A 55 -8.31 19.28 2.54
N ASP A 56 -7.70 18.43 3.38
CA ASP A 56 -6.31 18.60 3.83
C ASP A 56 -5.34 17.66 3.11
N TRP A 57 -5.85 16.75 2.31
CA TRP A 57 -5.03 15.79 1.59
C TRP A 57 -4.63 16.37 0.23
N GLU A 58 -3.31 16.58 0.03
CA GLU A 58 -2.78 17.21 -1.18
C GLU A 58 -3.19 16.51 -2.46
N GLU A 59 -3.19 15.19 -2.46
CA GLU A 59 -3.49 14.42 -3.67
C GLU A 59 -4.92 13.88 -3.69
N THR A 60 -5.85 14.65 -3.14
CA THR A 60 -7.26 14.25 -3.03
C THR A 60 -7.90 13.86 -4.36
N HIS A 61 -7.35 14.37 -5.48
CA HIS A 61 -7.82 14.02 -6.81
C HIS A 61 -7.68 12.52 -7.13
N ARG A 62 -6.81 11.80 -6.41
CA ARG A 62 -6.64 10.36 -6.61
C ARG A 62 -7.85 9.58 -6.13
N GLY A 63 -8.60 10.12 -5.16
CA GLY A 63 -9.67 9.39 -4.51
C GLY A 63 -9.14 8.25 -3.65
N ARG A 64 -9.97 7.75 -2.75
CA ARG A 64 -9.62 6.59 -1.94
C ARG A 64 -10.90 5.89 -1.53
N GLN A 65 -10.79 4.58 -1.31
CA GLN A 65 -11.94 3.75 -1.02
C GLN A 65 -11.54 2.58 -0.14
N TRP A 66 -12.37 2.27 0.84
CA TRP A 66 -12.20 1.07 1.66
C TRP A 66 -12.97 -0.08 1.01
N LEU A 67 -12.29 -1.19 0.82
CA LEU A 67 -12.87 -2.38 0.21
C LEU A 67 -12.48 -3.63 0.99
N PRO A 68 -13.36 -4.65 1.05
CA PRO A 68 -12.92 -5.97 1.49
C PRO A 68 -11.77 -6.44 0.59
N ALA A 69 -10.88 -7.26 1.15
CA ALA A 69 -9.69 -7.72 0.43
C ALA A 69 -10.00 -8.30 -0.95
N GLU A 70 -11.02 -9.15 -1.05
CA GLU A 70 -11.37 -9.78 -2.32
C GLU A 70 -11.80 -8.77 -3.39
N LYS A 71 -12.51 -7.73 -2.97
CA LYS A 71 -12.92 -6.69 -3.90
C LYS A 71 -11.77 -5.76 -4.28
N ALA A 72 -10.85 -5.51 -3.34
CA ALA A 72 -9.67 -4.72 -3.63
C ALA A 72 -8.80 -5.43 -4.67
N ILE A 73 -8.65 -6.74 -4.56
CA ILE A 73 -7.87 -7.54 -5.51
C ILE A 73 -8.41 -7.37 -6.93
N ASP A 74 -9.73 -7.35 -7.09
CA ASP A 74 -10.36 -7.22 -8.40
C ASP A 74 -10.09 -5.86 -9.06
N LYS A 75 -9.76 -4.85 -8.28
CA LYS A 75 -9.51 -3.50 -8.80
C LYS A 75 -8.02 -3.18 -9.01
N LEU A 76 -7.14 -4.13 -8.74
CA LEU A 76 -5.71 -3.90 -8.87
C LEU A 76 -5.26 -3.80 -10.32
N LYS A 77 -4.39 -2.82 -10.57
CA LYS A 77 -3.73 -2.69 -11.86
C LYS A 77 -2.45 -3.53 -11.93
N GLN A 78 -1.88 -3.88 -10.78
CA GLN A 78 -0.69 -4.71 -10.68
C GLN A 78 -1.06 -6.10 -10.19
N PRO A 79 -1.06 -7.13 -11.07
CA PRO A 79 -1.48 -8.49 -10.68
C PRO A 79 -0.65 -9.10 -9.56
N ALA A 80 0.61 -8.72 -9.44
CA ALA A 80 1.50 -9.25 -8.40
C ALA A 80 1.00 -8.96 -6.99
N LEU A 81 0.19 -7.92 -6.81
CA LEU A 81 -0.34 -7.55 -5.49
C LEU A 81 -1.45 -8.48 -5.01
N GLY A 82 -2.14 -9.17 -5.91
CA GLY A 82 -3.24 -10.06 -5.53
C GLY A 82 -2.85 -11.11 -4.51
N PRO A 83 -1.85 -11.97 -4.80
CA PRO A 83 -1.39 -12.98 -3.84
C PRO A 83 -0.90 -12.37 -2.52
N MET A 84 -0.29 -11.20 -2.57
CA MET A 84 0.19 -10.51 -1.37
C MET A 84 -0.96 -10.10 -0.46
N ILE A 85 -2.03 -9.57 -1.04
CA ILE A 85 -3.22 -9.17 -0.28
C ILE A 85 -3.91 -10.40 0.31
N ARG A 86 -3.98 -11.50 -0.44
CA ARG A 86 -4.54 -12.75 0.08
C ARG A 86 -3.74 -13.28 1.26
N ALA A 87 -2.40 -13.22 1.18
CA ALA A 87 -1.54 -13.65 2.26
C ALA A 87 -1.75 -12.80 3.52
N LEU A 88 -1.86 -11.49 3.35
CA LEU A 88 -2.12 -10.58 4.46
C LEU A 88 -3.49 -10.88 5.09
N SER A 89 -4.52 -11.03 4.27
CA SER A 89 -5.86 -11.35 4.74
C SER A 89 -5.88 -12.65 5.54
N GLY A 90 -5.14 -13.65 5.06
CA GLY A 90 -5.00 -14.93 5.75
C GLY A 90 -4.34 -14.77 7.12
N ARG A 91 -3.27 -13.98 7.21
CA ARG A 91 -2.59 -13.70 8.48
C ARG A 91 -3.51 -13.02 9.48
N LEU A 92 -4.30 -12.06 9.02
CA LEU A 92 -5.24 -11.34 9.89
C LEU A 92 -6.36 -12.25 10.42
N LYS A 93 -6.80 -13.21 9.62
CA LYS A 93 -7.83 -14.17 10.04
C LYS A 93 -7.28 -15.24 11.00
N ALA A 94 -5.99 -15.53 10.90
CA ALA A 94 -5.35 -16.52 11.75
C ALA A 94 -5.14 -16.01 13.19
N ASP A 95 -5.10 -14.70 13.36
CA ASP A 95 -4.98 -14.08 14.67
C ASP A 95 -6.38 -13.98 15.32
#